data_011d3354e28abf227fe2797172be0380
#
_entry.id   011d3354e28abf227fe2797172be0380
#
_cell.length_a   1.000
_cell.length_b   1.000
_cell.length_c   1.000
_cell.angle_alpha   90.00
_cell.angle_beta   90.00
_cell.angle_gamma   90.00
#
_symmetry.space_group_name_H-M   'P 1'
#
loop_
_entity.id
_entity.type
_entity.pdbx_description
1 polymer ?
#
loop_
_entity_poly.entity_id
_entity_poly.type
_entity_poly.pdbx_seq_one_letter_code
_entity_poly.pdbx_strand_id
1 'polypeptide(L)'
;MASVADFGSTEANDLTRERRGPSPWVAGLLTVLAPGLGHIYLGEARRGITLFILVMIADTLLMFAMMGVLARFWMFAVSLSLLAGLWLYILIDAVRRAYRLRDYPHPGAKRWTIYAGAFVIACLVFAAPCIYAVHAQASGQLLVLNAVTPSMEPTLRVGEYFLADATYYRTRSPSRGDVVVYLHPKQDQLYYIKRIVAVEGDRIAIKRGHAVVNGMAVEEPYLDRSPGDGRFADLAEIRVPLGHVYVLGDNRANSVDSRDPVAHGAVPMANLIGRVTDIAVSRHLARMGRWVGTPSNL
;
A
#
# COMPACT_ATOMS: atom_id res chain seq x y z
N MET A 1 76.46 -12.84 -14.46
CA MET A 1 76.13 -11.90 -13.35
C MET A 1 74.71 -11.36 -13.56
N ALA A 2 73.72 -12.07 -13.10
CA ALA A 2 72.32 -11.60 -13.12
C ALA A 2 72.06 -10.84 -11.80
N SER A 3 71.60 -9.63 -11.96
CA SER A 3 71.52 -8.57 -10.96
C SER A 3 70.63 -8.96 -9.77
N VAL A 4 71.20 -8.96 -8.56
CA VAL A 4 70.60 -9.10 -7.28
C VAL A 4 69.66 -7.90 -6.96
N ALA A 5 69.60 -6.88 -7.82
CA ALA A 5 68.80 -5.66 -7.66
C ALA A 5 67.35 -5.81 -8.04
N ASP A 6 66.88 -6.84 -8.75
CA ASP A 6 65.52 -6.97 -9.25
C ASP A 6 64.59 -7.76 -8.31
N PHE A 7 65.17 -8.54 -7.37
CA PHE A 7 64.40 -9.28 -6.36
C PHE A 7 63.88 -8.38 -5.21
N GLY A 8 64.62 -7.32 -4.88
CA GLY A 8 64.23 -6.41 -3.79
C GLY A 8 63.11 -5.44 -4.14
N SER A 9 62.94 -5.11 -5.42
CA SER A 9 61.90 -4.15 -5.85
C SER A 9 60.50 -4.77 -5.97
N THR A 10 60.42 -6.05 -6.30
CA THR A 10 59.16 -6.80 -6.38
C THR A 10 58.59 -7.13 -4.99
N GLU A 11 59.42 -7.56 -4.04
CA GLU A 11 59.04 -7.79 -2.65
C GLU A 11 58.66 -6.48 -1.92
N ALA A 12 59.43 -5.39 -2.14
CA ALA A 12 59.11 -4.09 -1.56
C ALA A 12 57.78 -3.52 -2.11
N ASN A 13 57.47 -3.73 -3.38
CA ASN A 13 56.20 -3.35 -3.99
C ASN A 13 55.02 -4.22 -3.49
N ASP A 14 55.20 -5.50 -3.27
CA ASP A 14 54.19 -6.37 -2.66
C ASP A 14 53.94 -6.02 -1.20
N LEU A 15 54.97 -5.74 -0.42
CA LEU A 15 54.85 -5.32 0.99
C LEU A 15 54.18 -3.93 1.14
N THR A 16 54.36 -3.04 0.15
CA THR A 16 53.66 -1.73 0.14
C THR A 16 52.20 -1.82 -0.34
N ARG A 17 51.89 -2.81 -1.17
CA ARG A 17 50.52 -3.07 -1.63
C ARG A 17 49.63 -3.69 -0.54
N GLU A 18 50.20 -4.53 0.34
CA GLU A 18 49.51 -5.14 1.49
C GLU A 18 49.22 -4.16 2.64
N ARG A 19 49.88 -2.99 2.69
CA ARG A 19 49.74 -2.01 3.79
C ARG A 19 48.70 -0.91 3.55
N ARG A 20 47.93 -0.92 2.45
CA ARG A 20 46.87 0.08 2.27
C ARG A 20 45.68 -0.31 3.12
N GLY A 21 45.40 0.50 4.13
CA GLY A 21 44.21 0.36 4.95
C GLY A 21 42.89 0.55 4.17
N PRO A 22 41.74 0.28 4.76
CA PRO A 22 40.47 0.37 4.10
C PRO A 22 40.17 1.80 3.63
N SER A 23 39.68 1.94 2.40
CA SER A 23 39.28 3.23 1.84
C SER A 23 37.95 3.74 2.43
N PRO A 24 37.91 4.97 3.01
CA PRO A 24 36.67 5.56 3.50
C PRO A 24 35.60 5.74 2.41
N TRP A 25 36.03 6.04 1.19
CA TRP A 25 35.13 6.19 0.04
C TRP A 25 34.46 4.87 -0.34
N VAL A 26 35.22 3.77 -0.33
CA VAL A 26 34.69 2.44 -0.62
C VAL A 26 33.72 2.01 0.48
N ALA A 27 34.07 2.25 1.75
CA ALA A 27 33.18 1.95 2.86
C ALA A 27 31.87 2.75 2.78
N GLY A 28 31.95 4.04 2.44
CA GLY A 28 30.80 4.89 2.24
C GLY A 28 29.91 4.41 1.08
N LEU A 29 30.52 4.18 -0.10
CA LEU A 29 29.80 3.71 -1.30
C LEU A 29 29.07 2.39 -1.05
N LEU A 30 29.75 1.42 -0.42
CA LEU A 30 29.15 0.13 -0.06
C LEU A 30 27.97 0.29 0.92
N THR A 31 28.06 1.25 1.86
CA THR A 31 26.95 1.52 2.79
C THR A 31 25.76 2.18 2.10
N VAL A 32 26.00 3.01 1.07
CA VAL A 32 24.94 3.58 0.23
C VAL A 32 24.23 2.49 -0.58
N LEU A 33 24.97 1.50 -1.08
CA LEU A 33 24.40 0.36 -1.83
C LEU A 33 23.55 -0.54 -0.94
N ALA A 34 24.04 -0.85 0.26
CA ALA A 34 23.22 -1.56 1.27
C ALA A 34 23.73 -1.24 2.68
N PRO A 35 22.81 -1.00 3.63
CA PRO A 35 23.17 -0.67 5.01
C PRO A 35 24.00 -1.78 5.64
N GLY A 36 25.14 -1.42 6.24
CA GLY A 36 26.04 -2.38 6.88
C GLY A 36 27.14 -2.98 5.97
N LEU A 37 27.05 -2.90 4.62
CA LEU A 37 28.11 -3.42 3.73
C LEU A 37 29.46 -2.75 3.98
N GLY A 38 29.48 -1.44 4.25
CA GLY A 38 30.69 -0.74 4.60
C GLY A 38 31.37 -1.29 5.85
N HIS A 39 30.61 -1.70 6.88
CA HIS A 39 31.15 -2.31 8.07
C HIS A 39 31.71 -3.72 7.82
N ILE A 40 31.04 -4.49 6.95
CA ILE A 40 31.56 -5.82 6.54
C ILE A 40 32.87 -5.64 5.78
N TYR A 41 32.94 -4.62 4.90
CA TYR A 41 34.19 -4.26 4.19
C TYR A 41 35.32 -3.94 5.17
N LEU A 42 35.01 -3.28 6.29
CA LEU A 42 35.99 -2.98 7.36
C LEU A 42 36.38 -4.19 8.21
N GLY A 43 35.81 -5.38 7.94
CA GLY A 43 36.05 -6.59 8.74
C GLY A 43 35.12 -6.77 9.93
N GLU A 44 34.20 -5.81 10.18
CA GLU A 44 33.21 -5.84 11.26
C GLU A 44 31.91 -6.55 10.82
N ALA A 45 32.00 -7.79 10.35
CA ALA A 45 30.88 -8.50 9.74
C ALA A 45 29.65 -8.62 10.65
N ARG A 46 29.84 -8.92 11.95
CA ARG A 46 28.73 -9.02 12.90
C ARG A 46 27.96 -7.70 12.99
N ARG A 47 28.67 -6.58 13.10
CA ARG A 47 28.05 -5.25 13.19
C ARG A 47 27.31 -4.89 11.89
N GLY A 48 27.96 -5.15 10.74
CA GLY A 48 27.34 -4.90 9.45
C GLY A 48 26.05 -5.68 9.24
N ILE A 49 26.04 -6.97 9.58
CA ILE A 49 24.86 -7.83 9.51
C ILE A 49 23.76 -7.35 10.47
N THR A 50 24.12 -7.00 11.71
CA THR A 50 23.13 -6.48 12.69
C THR A 50 22.48 -5.20 12.18
N LEU A 51 23.25 -4.24 11.67
CA LEU A 51 22.73 -3.00 11.12
C LEU A 51 21.83 -3.24 9.90
N PHE A 52 22.23 -4.17 9.03
CA PHE A 52 21.42 -4.59 7.89
C PHE A 52 20.05 -5.14 8.34
N ILE A 53 20.04 -6.08 9.28
CA ILE A 53 18.81 -6.68 9.83
C ILE A 53 17.93 -5.61 10.47
N LEU A 54 18.49 -4.67 11.24
CA LEU A 54 17.75 -3.59 11.88
C LEU A 54 17.05 -2.70 10.84
N VAL A 55 17.74 -2.33 9.76
CA VAL A 55 17.13 -1.54 8.68
C VAL A 55 16.04 -2.34 7.99
N MET A 56 16.26 -3.63 7.71
CA MET A 56 15.24 -4.49 7.09
C MET A 56 13.98 -4.62 7.94
N ILE A 57 14.14 -4.79 9.25
CA ILE A 57 13.00 -4.82 10.18
C ILE A 57 12.27 -3.48 10.17
N ALA A 58 13.00 -2.36 10.27
CA ALA A 58 12.41 -1.03 10.27
C ALA A 58 11.64 -0.74 8.97
N ASP A 59 12.20 -1.12 7.82
CA ASP A 59 11.57 -0.97 6.51
C ASP A 59 10.32 -1.85 6.36
N THR A 60 10.39 -3.10 6.80
CA THR A 60 9.25 -4.02 6.82
C THR A 60 8.12 -3.50 7.70
N LEU A 61 8.44 -3.02 8.90
CA LEU A 61 7.44 -2.42 9.80
C LEU A 61 6.83 -1.16 9.20
N LEU A 62 7.63 -0.33 8.52
CA LEU A 62 7.14 0.83 7.80
C LEU A 62 6.19 0.43 6.66
N MET A 63 6.51 -0.59 5.88
CA MET A 63 5.63 -1.12 4.84
C MET A 63 4.30 -1.64 5.42
N PHE A 64 4.33 -2.41 6.49
CA PHE A 64 3.11 -2.86 7.17
C PHE A 64 2.30 -1.68 7.73
N ALA A 65 2.95 -0.67 8.30
CA ALA A 65 2.28 0.54 8.75
C ALA A 65 1.63 1.32 7.59
N MET A 66 2.22 1.27 6.40
CA MET A 66 1.65 1.88 5.19
C MET A 66 0.47 1.08 4.60
N MET A 67 0.49 -0.25 4.71
CA MET A 67 -0.62 -1.12 4.25
C MET A 67 -1.79 -1.16 5.24
N GLY A 68 -1.57 -0.78 6.48
CA GLY A 68 -2.57 -0.76 7.55
C GLY A 68 -3.13 0.63 7.84
N VAL A 69 -4.15 0.67 8.69
CA VAL A 69 -4.99 1.80 9.14
C VAL A 69 -4.22 3.05 9.64
N LEU A 70 -2.90 3.01 9.72
CA LEU A 70 -2.03 4.06 10.28
C LEU A 70 -1.50 5.07 9.24
N ALA A 71 -1.93 5.00 7.98
CA ALA A 71 -1.42 5.85 6.91
C ALA A 71 -1.93 7.31 7.00
N ARG A 72 -1.62 7.98 8.08
CA ARG A 72 -1.63 9.44 8.12
C ARG A 72 -0.34 9.92 7.46
N PHE A 73 -0.43 10.81 6.48
CA PHE A 73 0.71 11.34 5.72
C PHE A 73 1.88 11.80 6.62
N TRP A 74 1.61 12.45 7.75
CA TRP A 74 2.65 12.87 8.69
C TRP A 74 3.39 11.70 9.35
N MET A 75 2.71 10.56 9.61
CA MET A 75 3.37 9.35 10.15
C MET A 75 4.29 8.73 9.11
N PHE A 76 3.88 8.73 7.84
CA PHE A 76 4.74 8.33 6.74
C PHE A 76 5.99 9.22 6.64
N ALA A 77 5.80 10.55 6.66
CA ALA A 77 6.91 11.50 6.62
C ALA A 77 7.89 11.33 7.79
N VAL A 78 7.37 11.16 9.01
CA VAL A 78 8.18 10.88 10.20
C VAL A 78 8.94 9.56 10.06
N SER A 79 8.27 8.49 9.65
CA SER A 79 8.89 7.17 9.49
C SER A 79 9.98 7.18 8.42
N LEU A 80 9.74 7.83 7.29
CA LEU A 80 10.74 8.03 6.23
C LEU A 80 11.94 8.84 6.73
N SER A 81 11.70 9.88 7.52
CA SER A 81 12.76 10.71 8.11
C SER A 81 13.60 9.92 9.12
N LEU A 82 12.99 9.07 9.93
CA LEU A 82 13.70 8.19 10.87
C LEU A 82 14.54 7.15 10.14
N LEU A 83 14.01 6.55 9.07
CA LEU A 83 14.75 5.60 8.25
C LEU A 83 15.95 6.28 7.54
N ALA A 84 15.74 7.47 6.96
CA ALA A 84 16.81 8.26 6.36
C ALA A 84 17.88 8.67 7.41
N GLY A 85 17.46 9.05 8.62
CA GLY A 85 18.35 9.33 9.74
C GLY A 85 19.18 8.12 10.15
N LEU A 86 18.58 6.94 10.22
CA LEU A 86 19.28 5.69 10.51
C LEU A 86 20.31 5.35 9.42
N TRP A 87 19.94 5.48 8.14
CA TRP A 87 20.86 5.29 7.02
C TRP A 87 22.04 6.26 7.07
N LEU A 88 21.77 7.54 7.32
CA LEU A 88 22.81 8.56 7.44
C LEU A 88 23.74 8.26 8.63
N TYR A 89 23.20 7.83 9.75
CA TYR A 89 23.99 7.39 10.91
C TYR A 89 24.93 6.24 10.53
N ILE A 90 24.43 5.19 9.87
CA ILE A 90 25.20 4.00 9.46
C ILE A 90 26.30 4.42 8.47
N LEU A 91 25.98 5.31 7.54
CA LEU A 91 26.95 5.85 6.57
C LEU A 91 28.10 6.61 7.28
N ILE A 92 27.75 7.53 8.16
CA ILE A 92 28.74 8.32 8.92
C ILE A 92 29.59 7.40 9.81
N ASP A 93 28.99 6.42 10.47
CA ASP A 93 29.72 5.47 11.31
C ASP A 93 30.72 4.63 10.48
N ALA A 94 30.32 4.12 9.32
CA ALA A 94 31.17 3.36 8.41
C ALA A 94 32.38 4.19 7.92
N VAL A 95 32.12 5.43 7.49
CA VAL A 95 33.17 6.34 7.01
C VAL A 95 34.13 6.73 8.14
N ARG A 96 33.62 7.09 9.33
CA ARG A 96 34.47 7.42 10.48
C ARG A 96 35.36 6.25 10.90
N ARG A 97 34.86 5.02 10.88
CA ARG A 97 35.62 3.81 11.20
C ARG A 97 36.67 3.54 10.14
N ALA A 98 36.36 3.69 8.86
CA ALA A 98 37.33 3.56 7.79
C ALA A 98 38.49 4.55 7.94
N TYR A 99 38.23 5.80 8.36
CA TYR A 99 39.29 6.76 8.68
C TYR A 99 40.16 6.31 9.87
N ARG A 100 39.56 5.74 10.93
CA ARG A 100 40.31 5.24 12.09
C ARG A 100 41.15 4.01 11.78
N LEU A 101 40.73 3.19 10.81
CA LEU A 101 41.38 1.95 10.42
C LEU A 101 42.35 2.15 9.24
N ARG A 102 42.55 3.39 8.76
CA ARG A 102 43.34 3.69 7.55
C ARG A 102 44.81 3.23 7.63
N ASP A 103 45.34 3.22 8.84
CA ASP A 103 46.76 2.85 9.08
C ASP A 103 46.94 1.35 9.41
N TYR A 104 45.83 0.59 9.47
CA TYR A 104 45.86 -0.85 9.73
C TYR A 104 45.73 -1.64 8.42
N PRO A 105 46.41 -2.80 8.29
CA PRO A 105 46.30 -3.63 7.10
C PRO A 105 44.85 -4.06 6.87
N HIS A 106 44.38 -3.93 5.62
CA HIS A 106 43.03 -4.31 5.21
C HIS A 106 42.84 -5.83 5.41
N PRO A 107 41.77 -6.29 6.09
CA PRO A 107 41.52 -7.72 6.25
C PRO A 107 41.03 -8.39 4.95
N GLY A 108 41.88 -8.36 3.95
CA GLY A 108 41.88 -9.07 2.67
C GLY A 108 40.53 -9.24 1.92
N ALA A 109 40.61 -9.07 0.61
CA ALA A 109 39.46 -9.10 -0.34
C ALA A 109 38.78 -10.48 -0.51
N LYS A 110 39.07 -11.47 0.33
CA LYS A 110 38.51 -12.84 0.21
C LYS A 110 37.02 -12.98 0.56
N ARG A 111 36.32 -11.88 0.90
CA ARG A 111 34.90 -11.89 1.36
C ARG A 111 33.93 -11.20 0.42
N TRP A 112 34.32 -10.92 -0.82
CA TRP A 112 33.42 -10.29 -1.80
C TRP A 112 32.10 -11.06 -2.02
N THR A 113 32.14 -12.40 -1.90
CA THR A 113 30.95 -13.24 -2.00
C THR A 113 29.92 -12.95 -0.90
N ILE A 114 30.37 -12.59 0.31
CA ILE A 114 29.50 -12.19 1.42
C ILE A 114 28.84 -10.85 1.08
N TYR A 115 29.60 -9.91 0.51
CA TYR A 115 29.05 -8.60 0.09
C TYR A 115 28.04 -8.76 -1.03
N ALA A 116 28.37 -9.56 -2.05
CA ALA A 116 27.46 -9.86 -3.15
C ALA A 116 26.18 -10.57 -2.65
N GLY A 117 26.32 -11.55 -1.77
CA GLY A 117 25.18 -12.25 -1.18
C GLY A 117 24.27 -11.32 -0.36
N ALA A 118 24.83 -10.47 0.51
CA ALA A 118 24.08 -9.50 1.28
C ALA A 118 23.38 -8.46 0.39
N PHE A 119 24.02 -8.01 -0.68
CA PHE A 119 23.43 -7.09 -1.65
C PHE A 119 22.27 -7.74 -2.39
N VAL A 120 22.42 -8.98 -2.87
CA VAL A 120 21.33 -9.72 -3.53
C VAL A 120 20.14 -9.91 -2.59
N ILE A 121 20.38 -10.28 -1.33
CA ILE A 121 19.31 -10.41 -0.32
C ILE A 121 18.61 -9.06 -0.11
N ALA A 122 19.37 -7.97 0.02
CA ALA A 122 18.79 -6.63 0.15
C ALA A 122 17.91 -6.29 -1.07
N CYS A 123 18.40 -6.50 -2.29
CA CYS A 123 17.62 -6.26 -3.50
C CYS A 123 16.32 -7.09 -3.53
N LEU A 124 16.38 -8.37 -3.15
CA LEU A 124 15.22 -9.23 -3.13
C LEU A 124 14.19 -8.77 -2.09
N VAL A 125 14.62 -8.41 -0.90
CA VAL A 125 13.72 -7.93 0.17
C VAL A 125 13.05 -6.61 -0.21
N PHE A 126 13.76 -5.68 -0.86
CA PHE A 126 13.18 -4.41 -1.31
C PHE A 126 12.33 -4.57 -2.59
N ALA A 127 12.77 -5.40 -3.54
CA ALA A 127 12.07 -5.54 -4.80
C ALA A 127 10.81 -6.39 -4.70
N ALA A 128 10.77 -7.42 -3.85
CA ALA A 128 9.66 -8.35 -3.78
C ALA A 128 8.31 -7.67 -3.45
N PRO A 129 8.18 -6.76 -2.47
CA PRO A 129 6.92 -6.07 -2.21
C PRO A 129 6.50 -5.14 -3.35
N CYS A 130 7.46 -4.45 -3.99
CA CYS A 130 7.18 -3.60 -5.14
C CYS A 130 6.70 -4.43 -6.34
N ILE A 131 7.37 -5.55 -6.62
CA ILE A 131 6.98 -6.49 -7.68
C ILE A 131 5.59 -7.05 -7.39
N TYR A 132 5.31 -7.44 -6.13
CA TYR A 132 3.99 -7.92 -5.73
C TYR A 132 2.90 -6.85 -5.94
N ALA A 133 3.13 -5.61 -5.52
CA ALA A 133 2.17 -4.52 -5.69
C ALA A 133 1.89 -4.23 -7.17
N VAL A 134 2.95 -4.16 -7.99
CA VAL A 134 2.82 -3.97 -9.45
C VAL A 134 2.08 -5.15 -10.08
N HIS A 135 2.41 -6.38 -9.67
CA HIS A 135 1.73 -7.58 -10.18
C HIS A 135 0.26 -7.61 -9.78
N ALA A 136 -0.07 -7.30 -8.53
CA ALA A 136 -1.45 -7.26 -8.04
C ALA A 136 -2.30 -6.22 -8.80
N GLN A 137 -1.71 -5.07 -9.12
CA GLN A 137 -2.37 -4.05 -9.93
C GLN A 137 -2.46 -4.48 -11.41
N ALA A 138 -1.40 -5.01 -12.00
CA ALA A 138 -1.36 -5.46 -13.39
C ALA A 138 -2.29 -6.66 -13.64
N SER A 139 -2.47 -7.56 -12.66
CA SER A 139 -3.40 -8.68 -12.71
C SER A 139 -4.86 -8.27 -12.45
N GLY A 140 -5.14 -6.99 -12.24
CA GLY A 140 -6.48 -6.47 -11.95
C GLY A 140 -7.06 -6.92 -10.60
N GLN A 141 -6.22 -7.38 -9.68
CA GLN A 141 -6.66 -7.78 -8.34
C GLN A 141 -6.97 -6.58 -7.45
N LEU A 142 -6.21 -5.48 -7.63
CA LEU A 142 -6.39 -4.22 -6.93
C LEU A 142 -6.69 -3.12 -7.95
N LEU A 143 -7.82 -2.45 -7.78
CA LEU A 143 -8.21 -1.32 -8.61
C LEU A 143 -7.96 -0.02 -7.84
N VAL A 144 -7.35 0.94 -8.52
CA VAL A 144 -7.22 2.33 -8.04
C VAL A 144 -8.14 3.18 -8.90
N LEU A 145 -9.18 3.73 -8.30
CA LEU A 145 -10.23 4.47 -9.00
C LEU A 145 -10.41 5.87 -8.37
N ASN A 146 -10.99 6.78 -9.16
CA ASN A 146 -11.28 8.15 -8.73
C ASN A 146 -12.79 8.35 -8.56
N ALA A 147 -13.21 8.97 -7.47
CA ALA A 147 -14.57 9.42 -7.26
C ALA A 147 -14.83 10.68 -8.09
N VAL A 148 -15.53 10.54 -9.21
CA VAL A 148 -15.81 11.65 -10.14
C VAL A 148 -17.16 12.32 -9.90
N THR A 149 -18.03 11.74 -9.10
CA THR A 149 -19.37 12.26 -8.77
C THR A 149 -19.58 12.36 -7.26
N PRO A 150 -20.43 13.26 -6.78
CA PRO A 150 -20.72 13.42 -5.36
C PRO A 150 -21.69 12.36 -4.82
N SER A 151 -22.06 11.36 -5.61
CA SER A 151 -23.12 10.39 -5.26
C SER A 151 -22.85 9.53 -4.02
N MET A 152 -21.59 9.44 -3.60
CA MET A 152 -21.14 8.69 -2.41
C MET A 152 -20.66 9.60 -1.27
N GLU A 153 -20.86 10.91 -1.36
CA GLU A 153 -20.59 11.81 -0.23
C GLU A 153 -21.54 11.54 0.93
N PRO A 154 -21.03 11.65 2.16
CA PRO A 154 -19.69 12.08 2.58
C PRO A 154 -18.64 10.95 2.61
N THR A 155 -19.04 9.71 2.30
CA THR A 155 -18.17 8.53 2.38
C THR A 155 -16.97 8.63 1.43
N LEU A 156 -17.24 8.91 0.16
CA LEU A 156 -16.23 9.22 -0.86
C LEU A 156 -16.52 10.61 -1.43
N ARG A 157 -15.54 11.49 -1.42
CA ARG A 157 -15.66 12.86 -1.93
C ARG A 157 -15.12 12.96 -3.34
N VAL A 158 -15.67 13.88 -4.12
CA VAL A 158 -15.19 14.14 -5.48
C VAL A 158 -13.69 14.45 -5.49
N GLY A 159 -12.96 13.76 -6.37
CA GLY A 159 -11.51 13.88 -6.52
C GLY A 159 -10.69 12.99 -5.59
N GLU A 160 -11.31 12.21 -4.69
CA GLU A 160 -10.61 11.21 -3.90
C GLU A 160 -10.31 9.97 -4.75
N TYR A 161 -9.10 9.43 -4.59
CA TYR A 161 -8.73 8.11 -5.11
C TYR A 161 -8.96 7.07 -4.02
N PHE A 162 -9.52 5.95 -4.39
CA PHE A 162 -9.82 4.85 -3.49
C PHE A 162 -9.37 3.51 -4.08
N LEU A 163 -9.18 2.54 -3.19
CA LEU A 163 -8.80 1.18 -3.53
C LEU A 163 -10.03 0.29 -3.57
N ALA A 164 -10.07 -0.65 -4.52
CA ALA A 164 -11.07 -1.70 -4.54
C ALA A 164 -10.43 -3.07 -4.81
N ASP A 165 -10.80 -4.06 -4.01
CA ASP A 165 -10.39 -5.46 -4.18
C ASP A 165 -11.31 -6.13 -5.20
N ALA A 166 -10.78 -6.38 -6.40
CA ALA A 166 -11.50 -7.04 -7.49
C ALA A 166 -11.55 -8.57 -7.35
N THR A 167 -10.92 -9.12 -6.33
CA THR A 167 -10.99 -10.56 -6.04
C THR A 167 -12.02 -10.90 -4.98
N TYR A 168 -12.51 -9.89 -4.26
CA TYR A 168 -13.34 -10.08 -3.07
C TYR A 168 -14.56 -10.98 -3.30
N TYR A 169 -15.29 -10.73 -4.39
CA TYR A 169 -16.51 -11.49 -4.70
C TYR A 169 -16.29 -12.78 -5.47
N ARG A 170 -15.02 -13.16 -5.72
CA ARG A 170 -14.70 -14.47 -6.29
C ARG A 170 -14.94 -15.62 -5.30
N THR A 171 -14.84 -15.33 -4.02
CA THR A 171 -14.92 -16.32 -2.93
C THR A 171 -15.92 -15.93 -1.84
N ARG A 172 -16.51 -14.74 -1.91
CA ARG A 172 -17.43 -14.20 -0.89
C ARG A 172 -18.70 -13.67 -1.54
N SER A 173 -19.82 -13.88 -0.88
CA SER A 173 -21.09 -13.28 -1.27
C SER A 173 -21.13 -11.79 -0.92
N PRO A 174 -21.80 -10.97 -1.73
CA PRO A 174 -22.05 -9.57 -1.41
C PRO A 174 -22.87 -9.45 -0.12
N SER A 175 -22.54 -8.46 0.71
CA SER A 175 -23.20 -8.21 1.99
C SER A 175 -23.75 -6.79 2.07
N ARG A 176 -24.80 -6.61 2.87
CA ARG A 176 -25.32 -5.26 3.17
C ARG A 176 -24.22 -4.41 3.79
N GLY A 177 -24.14 -3.15 3.37
CA GLY A 177 -23.10 -2.22 3.82
C GLY A 177 -21.82 -2.21 2.96
N ASP A 178 -21.57 -3.20 2.10
CA ASP A 178 -20.44 -3.18 1.19
C ASP A 178 -20.55 -1.99 0.22
N VAL A 179 -19.49 -1.22 0.08
CA VAL A 179 -19.34 -0.25 -1.00
C VAL A 179 -18.70 -0.95 -2.18
N VAL A 180 -19.37 -0.95 -3.31
CA VAL A 180 -19.00 -1.76 -4.48
C VAL A 180 -18.73 -0.92 -5.71
N VAL A 181 -17.75 -1.37 -6.50
CA VAL A 181 -17.56 -0.97 -7.88
C VAL A 181 -18.27 -2.00 -8.76
N TYR A 182 -19.09 -1.55 -9.70
CA TYR A 182 -19.81 -2.45 -10.57
C TYR A 182 -20.03 -1.82 -11.95
N LEU A 183 -20.28 -2.67 -12.96
CA LEU A 183 -20.73 -2.23 -14.28
C LEU A 183 -22.21 -1.85 -14.22
N HIS A 184 -22.51 -0.70 -14.81
CA HIS A 184 -23.90 -0.23 -14.86
C HIS A 184 -24.81 -1.24 -15.58
N PRO A 185 -25.99 -1.61 -15.00
CA PRO A 185 -26.79 -2.70 -15.56
C PRO A 185 -27.40 -2.41 -16.95
N LYS A 186 -27.44 -1.14 -17.35
CA LYS A 186 -28.08 -0.70 -18.62
C LYS A 186 -27.17 0.14 -19.52
N GLN A 187 -25.94 0.43 -19.08
CA GLN A 187 -24.97 1.23 -19.84
C GLN A 187 -23.65 0.49 -19.85
N ASP A 188 -23.27 -0.03 -21.01
CA ASP A 188 -22.05 -0.78 -21.16
C ASP A 188 -20.80 0.07 -20.84
N GLN A 189 -19.83 -0.56 -20.18
CA GLN A 189 -18.50 -0.03 -19.87
C GLN A 189 -18.45 1.14 -18.86
N LEU A 190 -19.53 1.54 -18.23
CA LEU A 190 -19.50 2.54 -17.17
C LEU A 190 -19.40 1.90 -15.78
N TYR A 191 -18.37 2.27 -15.04
CA TYR A 191 -18.20 1.89 -13.64
C TYR A 191 -18.96 2.85 -12.75
N TYR A 192 -19.76 2.26 -11.86
CA TYR A 192 -20.49 2.97 -10.81
C TYR A 192 -19.99 2.52 -9.44
N ILE A 193 -20.14 3.41 -8.47
CA ILE A 193 -19.79 3.13 -7.08
C ILE A 193 -21.02 3.43 -6.25
N LYS A 194 -21.51 2.43 -5.53
CA LYS A 194 -22.67 2.56 -4.62
C LYS A 194 -22.50 1.63 -3.43
N ARG A 195 -23.37 1.78 -2.45
CA ARG A 195 -23.46 0.90 -1.29
C ARG A 195 -24.54 -0.14 -1.49
N ILE A 196 -24.25 -1.41 -1.20
CA ILE A 196 -25.26 -2.47 -1.12
C ILE A 196 -26.10 -2.23 0.13
N VAL A 197 -27.39 -2.04 -0.04
CA VAL A 197 -28.34 -1.84 1.07
C VAL A 197 -29.21 -3.08 1.27
N ALA A 198 -29.50 -3.81 0.19
CA ALA A 198 -30.22 -5.08 0.28
C ALA A 198 -29.63 -6.09 -0.70
N VAL A 199 -29.73 -7.38 -0.36
CA VAL A 199 -29.24 -8.50 -1.18
C VAL A 199 -30.42 -9.32 -1.70
N GLU A 200 -30.13 -10.31 -2.55
CA GLU A 200 -31.18 -11.18 -3.11
C GLU A 200 -32.13 -11.74 -2.06
N GLY A 201 -33.42 -11.71 -2.40
CA GLY A 201 -34.49 -12.21 -1.54
C GLY A 201 -34.99 -11.23 -0.48
N ASP A 202 -34.21 -10.17 -0.17
CA ASP A 202 -34.65 -9.12 0.76
C ASP A 202 -35.84 -8.36 0.20
N ARG A 203 -36.65 -7.82 1.11
CA ARG A 203 -37.65 -6.81 0.82
C ARG A 203 -37.15 -5.44 1.22
N ILE A 204 -37.14 -4.50 0.30
CA ILE A 204 -36.64 -3.14 0.53
C ILE A 204 -37.68 -2.11 0.20
N ALA A 205 -37.87 -1.16 1.10
CA ALA A 205 -38.65 0.06 0.91
C ALA A 205 -37.77 1.27 1.26
N ILE A 206 -38.11 2.44 0.73
CA ILE A 206 -37.49 3.71 1.14
C ILE A 206 -38.56 4.54 1.82
N LYS A 207 -38.28 5.04 3.02
CA LYS A 207 -39.16 5.91 3.79
C LYS A 207 -38.40 7.17 4.21
N ARG A 208 -38.85 8.31 3.75
CA ARG A 208 -38.17 9.60 3.99
C ARG A 208 -36.68 9.57 3.70
N GLY A 209 -36.31 8.92 2.60
CA GLY A 209 -34.90 8.75 2.17
C GLY A 209 -34.10 7.65 2.87
N HIS A 210 -34.63 7.03 3.92
CA HIS A 210 -33.98 5.95 4.65
C HIS A 210 -34.41 4.58 4.15
N ALA A 211 -33.49 3.63 4.18
CA ALA A 211 -33.77 2.25 3.81
C ALA A 211 -34.49 1.50 4.94
N VAL A 212 -35.51 0.73 4.53
CA VAL A 212 -36.24 -0.22 5.40
C VAL A 212 -36.08 -1.58 4.75
N VAL A 213 -35.41 -2.51 5.40
CA VAL A 213 -35.12 -3.85 4.84
C VAL A 213 -35.83 -4.89 5.72
N ASN A 214 -36.62 -5.75 5.09
CA ASN A 214 -37.39 -6.80 5.75
C ASN A 214 -38.28 -6.24 6.90
N GLY A 215 -38.83 -5.03 6.70
CA GLY A 215 -39.67 -4.34 7.67
C GLY A 215 -38.92 -3.59 8.77
N MET A 216 -37.60 -3.69 8.85
CA MET A 216 -36.77 -3.01 9.84
C MET A 216 -36.03 -1.82 9.22
N ALA A 217 -36.03 -0.69 9.93
CA ALA A 217 -35.23 0.46 9.53
C ALA A 217 -33.72 0.11 9.63
N VAL A 218 -32.96 0.40 8.58
CA VAL A 218 -31.51 0.20 8.57
C VAL A 218 -30.84 1.36 9.28
N GLU A 219 -29.85 1.08 10.14
CA GLU A 219 -28.98 2.11 10.68
C GLU A 219 -28.00 2.57 9.59
N GLU A 220 -28.05 3.86 9.27
CA GLU A 220 -27.30 4.45 8.17
C GLU A 220 -26.40 5.62 8.62
N PRO A 221 -25.40 5.36 9.48
CA PRO A 221 -24.55 6.41 10.07
C PRO A 221 -23.67 7.12 9.03
N TYR A 222 -23.61 6.59 7.82
CA TYR A 222 -22.87 7.14 6.68
C TYR A 222 -23.66 8.20 5.92
N LEU A 223 -24.95 8.36 6.18
CA LEU A 223 -25.73 9.39 5.51
C LEU A 223 -25.44 10.78 6.07
N ASP A 224 -25.51 11.79 5.22
CA ASP A 224 -25.57 13.16 5.67
C ASP A 224 -26.93 13.45 6.34
N ARG A 225 -27.01 14.49 7.17
CA ARG A 225 -28.12 14.77 8.08
C ARG A 225 -29.49 15.00 7.44
N SER A 226 -29.57 15.09 6.14
CA SER A 226 -30.82 15.17 5.38
C SER A 226 -30.77 14.22 4.20
N PRO A 227 -31.33 13.01 4.31
CA PRO A 227 -31.41 12.08 3.18
C PRO A 227 -32.33 12.58 2.04
N GLY A 228 -32.86 13.79 2.16
CA GLY A 228 -33.43 14.60 1.10
C GLY A 228 -34.93 14.36 0.85
N ASP A 229 -35.58 15.43 0.48
CA ASP A 229 -36.97 15.46 -0.05
C ASP A 229 -37.00 15.12 -1.55
N GLY A 230 -36.01 14.31 -2.02
CA GLY A 230 -35.82 14.03 -3.43
C GLY A 230 -36.90 13.13 -4.02
N ARG A 231 -36.93 13.05 -5.37
CA ARG A 231 -37.86 12.26 -6.21
C ARG A 231 -38.07 10.82 -5.72
N PHE A 232 -37.10 10.24 -5.00
CA PHE A 232 -37.12 8.87 -4.49
C PHE A 232 -37.06 8.80 -2.97
N ALA A 233 -37.61 9.82 -2.28
CA ALA A 233 -37.64 9.83 -0.82
C ALA A 233 -38.51 8.70 -0.25
N ASP A 234 -39.62 8.37 -0.95
CA ASP A 234 -40.51 7.30 -0.55
C ASP A 234 -40.71 6.35 -1.74
N LEU A 235 -40.40 5.07 -1.51
CA LEU A 235 -40.65 3.99 -2.46
C LEU A 235 -41.35 2.83 -1.76
N ALA A 236 -42.34 2.27 -2.46
CA ALA A 236 -43.03 1.07 -2.02
C ALA A 236 -42.08 -0.12 -1.87
N GLU A 237 -42.42 -1.05 -1.00
CA GLU A 237 -41.66 -2.26 -0.80
C GLU A 237 -41.57 -3.08 -2.08
N ILE A 238 -40.36 -3.46 -2.43
CA ILE A 238 -40.06 -4.40 -3.52
C ILE A 238 -39.21 -5.54 -3.01
N ARG A 239 -39.25 -6.70 -3.67
CA ARG A 239 -38.34 -7.80 -3.39
C ARG A 239 -37.15 -7.71 -4.32
N VAL A 240 -35.93 -7.84 -3.77
CA VAL A 240 -34.71 -7.91 -4.56
C VAL A 240 -34.67 -9.25 -5.31
N PRO A 241 -34.54 -9.24 -6.65
CA PRO A 241 -34.53 -10.47 -7.42
C PRO A 241 -33.34 -11.37 -7.07
N LEU A 242 -33.48 -12.68 -7.31
CA LEU A 242 -32.35 -13.62 -7.18
C LEU A 242 -31.20 -13.22 -8.10
N GLY A 243 -29.97 -13.41 -7.65
CA GLY A 243 -28.76 -13.01 -8.36
C GLY A 243 -28.52 -11.50 -8.45
N HIS A 244 -29.27 -10.68 -7.69
CA HIS A 244 -29.15 -9.22 -7.71
C HIS A 244 -28.89 -8.63 -6.33
N VAL A 245 -28.35 -7.43 -6.33
CA VAL A 245 -28.23 -6.56 -5.15
C VAL A 245 -28.95 -5.24 -5.39
N TYR A 246 -29.40 -4.61 -4.32
CA TYR A 246 -29.99 -3.27 -4.38
C TYR A 246 -29.01 -2.27 -3.80
N VAL A 247 -28.62 -1.31 -4.60
CA VAL A 247 -27.55 -0.37 -4.27
C VAL A 247 -28.06 1.05 -4.18
N LEU A 248 -27.56 1.80 -3.18
CA LEU A 248 -27.87 3.21 -3.00
C LEU A 248 -26.59 4.05 -2.92
N GLY A 249 -26.69 5.30 -3.38
CA GLY A 249 -25.67 6.29 -3.06
C GLY A 249 -25.81 6.77 -1.62
N ASP A 250 -24.67 7.06 -0.97
CA ASP A 250 -24.68 7.64 0.37
C ASP A 250 -25.20 9.09 0.33
N ASN A 251 -25.02 9.78 -0.80
CA ASN A 251 -25.69 11.06 -1.08
C ASN A 251 -27.05 10.81 -1.72
N ARG A 252 -28.06 10.53 -0.90
CA ARG A 252 -29.42 10.17 -1.31
C ARG A 252 -30.08 11.18 -2.24
N ALA A 253 -29.83 12.46 -2.02
CA ALA A 253 -30.40 13.54 -2.83
C ALA A 253 -29.77 13.66 -4.22
N ASN A 254 -28.50 13.22 -4.36
CA ASN A 254 -27.71 13.40 -5.58
C ASN A 254 -27.11 12.09 -6.07
N SER A 255 -27.95 11.07 -6.23
CA SER A 255 -27.52 9.76 -6.70
C SER A 255 -28.51 9.15 -7.66
N VAL A 256 -28.03 8.71 -8.81
CA VAL A 256 -28.72 7.77 -9.70
C VAL A 256 -28.33 6.37 -9.23
N ASP A 257 -29.32 5.58 -8.76
CA ASP A 257 -29.09 4.28 -8.16
C ASP A 257 -30.32 3.36 -8.31
N SER A 258 -30.40 2.26 -7.58
CA SER A 258 -31.45 1.26 -7.74
C SER A 258 -32.86 1.77 -7.48
N ARG A 259 -33.04 2.96 -6.89
CA ARG A 259 -34.34 3.60 -6.69
C ARG A 259 -35.02 4.03 -8.00
N ASP A 260 -34.22 4.27 -9.05
CA ASP A 260 -34.75 4.55 -10.38
C ASP A 260 -34.76 3.25 -11.22
N PRO A 261 -35.92 2.57 -11.33
CA PRO A 261 -36.00 1.30 -12.06
C PRO A 261 -35.83 1.47 -13.57
N VAL A 262 -36.03 2.70 -14.10
CA VAL A 262 -35.89 3.00 -15.54
C VAL A 262 -34.44 3.28 -15.88
N ALA A 263 -33.80 4.15 -15.12
CA ALA A 263 -32.40 4.55 -15.39
C ALA A 263 -31.41 3.51 -14.92
N HIS A 264 -31.67 2.81 -13.80
CA HIS A 264 -30.70 1.94 -13.15
C HIS A 264 -31.30 0.56 -12.77
N GLY A 265 -32.11 0.50 -11.69
CA GLY A 265 -32.69 -0.74 -11.15
C GLY A 265 -31.75 -1.54 -10.28
N ALA A 266 -32.15 -2.77 -9.92
CA ALA A 266 -31.29 -3.69 -9.20
C ALA A 266 -30.08 -4.12 -10.05
N VAL A 267 -28.94 -4.36 -9.41
CA VAL A 267 -27.66 -4.69 -10.08
C VAL A 267 -27.45 -6.20 -10.04
N PRO A 268 -27.24 -6.86 -11.18
CA PRO A 268 -26.82 -8.26 -11.21
C PRO A 268 -25.52 -8.47 -10.45
N MET A 269 -25.42 -9.48 -9.63
CA MET A 269 -24.19 -9.81 -8.89
C MET A 269 -23.01 -10.07 -9.83
N ALA A 270 -23.28 -10.55 -11.05
CA ALA A 270 -22.26 -10.75 -12.09
C ALA A 270 -21.62 -9.45 -12.56
N ASN A 271 -22.28 -8.29 -12.35
CA ASN A 271 -21.73 -6.99 -12.69
C ASN A 271 -20.80 -6.43 -11.60
N LEU A 272 -20.73 -7.05 -10.43
CA LEU A 272 -19.85 -6.60 -9.36
C LEU A 272 -18.39 -6.83 -9.75
N ILE A 273 -17.60 -5.77 -9.76
CA ILE A 273 -16.18 -5.79 -10.12
C ILE A 273 -15.32 -5.96 -8.88
N GLY A 274 -15.65 -5.26 -7.79
CA GLY A 274 -14.87 -5.33 -6.57
C GLY A 274 -15.48 -4.57 -5.40
N ARG A 275 -14.92 -4.80 -4.22
CA ARG A 275 -15.29 -4.11 -2.99
C ARG A 275 -14.33 -2.96 -2.73
N VAL A 276 -14.87 -1.77 -2.49
CA VAL A 276 -14.07 -0.62 -2.05
C VAL A 276 -13.57 -0.87 -0.64
N THR A 277 -12.27 -0.64 -0.43
CA THR A 277 -11.62 -0.85 0.88
C THR A 277 -11.27 0.47 1.54
N ASP A 278 -10.41 1.26 0.95
CA ASP A 278 -9.79 2.41 1.59
C ASP A 278 -9.70 3.62 0.67
N ILE A 279 -9.65 4.82 1.26
CA ILE A 279 -9.31 6.04 0.55
C ILE A 279 -7.79 6.11 0.42
N ALA A 280 -7.27 5.99 -0.81
CA ALA A 280 -5.84 6.01 -1.09
C ALA A 280 -5.27 7.43 -1.07
N VAL A 281 -5.95 8.37 -1.74
CA VAL A 281 -5.51 9.77 -1.83
C VAL A 281 -6.70 10.69 -1.63
N SER A 282 -6.53 11.70 -0.77
CA SER A 282 -7.52 12.74 -0.50
C SER A 282 -6.83 14.09 -0.32
N ARG A 283 -7.51 15.18 -0.68
CA ARG A 283 -7.06 16.55 -0.33
C ARG A 283 -7.06 16.78 1.20
N HIS A 284 -7.81 15.99 1.94
CA HIS A 284 -7.85 16.00 3.40
C HIS A 284 -7.05 14.82 3.94
N LEU A 285 -5.84 15.05 4.38
CA LEU A 285 -4.90 14.01 4.84
C LEU A 285 -5.48 13.06 5.89
N ALA A 286 -6.38 13.57 6.78
CA ALA A 286 -7.03 12.75 7.80
C ALA A 286 -7.98 11.68 7.24
N ARG A 287 -8.30 11.74 5.94
CA ARG A 287 -9.17 10.76 5.27
C ARG A 287 -8.40 9.66 4.56
N MET A 288 -7.10 9.87 4.30
CA MET A 288 -6.25 8.85 3.66
C MET A 288 -6.09 7.64 4.57
N GLY A 289 -6.20 6.44 4.01
CA GLY A 289 -6.20 5.17 4.74
C GLY A 289 -7.48 4.93 5.56
N ARG A 290 -8.53 5.75 5.37
CA ARG A 290 -9.79 5.50 6.03
C ARG A 290 -10.53 4.36 5.34
N TRP A 291 -10.93 3.38 6.13
CA TRP A 291 -11.81 2.29 5.71
C TRP A 291 -13.18 2.84 5.27
N VAL A 292 -13.67 2.36 4.13
CA VAL A 292 -14.92 2.84 3.51
C VAL A 292 -16.11 1.92 3.80
N GLY A 293 -15.86 0.67 4.14
CA GLY A 293 -16.89 -0.32 4.50
C GLY A 293 -17.58 0.00 5.85
N THR A 294 -18.76 -0.54 6.07
CA THR A 294 -19.33 -0.59 7.42
C THR A 294 -18.55 -1.60 8.26
N PRO A 295 -18.39 -1.34 9.59
CA PRO A 295 -17.89 -2.36 10.49
C PRO A 295 -18.77 -3.61 10.39
N SER A 296 -18.17 -4.79 10.48
CA SER A 296 -18.80 -6.11 10.30
C SER A 296 -19.91 -6.48 11.32
N ASN A 297 -20.45 -5.52 12.03
CA ASN A 297 -21.42 -5.70 13.13
C ASN A 297 -22.79 -5.07 12.83
N LEU A 298 -23.19 -4.98 11.55
CA LEU A 298 -24.56 -4.61 11.17
C LEU A 298 -25.27 -5.79 10.51
#